data_1342c1d78e990f2ef3e476b9d4b4cfa1
#
_entry.id   1342c1d78e990f2ef3e476b9d4b4cfa1
#
_cell.length_a   1.000
_cell.length_b   1.000
_cell.length_c   1.000
_cell.angle_alpha   90.00
_cell.angle_beta   90.00
_cell.angle_gamma   90.00
#
_symmetry.space_group_name_H-M   'P 1'
#
loop_
_entity.id
_entity.type
_entity.pdbx_description
1 polymer ?
#
loop_
_entity_poly.entity_id
_entity_poly.type
_entity_poly.pdbx_seq_one_letter_code
_entity_poly.pdbx_strand_id
1 'polypeptide(L)'
;CGGTTSIVDHMAFGPAGCPLHHQLNEYHGLADHKAVIDYGFHGTCQHVNEEILNELEDMMKDGVPSVKVYLTYDFKIDDDGVLQVLKKMKQLGGVTAFHCENHAVVQFLRGKLVSEGNTAPIYHAKSRPNLAEAEAVRRVLYLAKLAGDAPVYIVHLSCKESLEAVKEARAEGQKNIFVETCTQYL
;
A
#
# COMPACT_ATOMS: atom_id res chain seq x y z
N CYS A 1 -19.20 -14.23 -12.55
CA CYS A 1 -18.05 -14.98 -12.78
C CYS A 1 -17.47 -15.61 -11.51
N GLY A 2 -17.56 -16.92 -11.36
CA GLY A 2 -16.92 -17.69 -10.30
C GLY A 2 -17.43 -17.45 -8.86
N GLY A 3 -18.57 -16.79 -8.69
CA GLY A 3 -19.15 -16.52 -7.36
C GLY A 3 -18.71 -15.19 -6.72
N THR A 4 -17.87 -14.38 -7.37
CA THR A 4 -17.53 -13.04 -6.89
C THR A 4 -18.75 -12.13 -7.01
N THR A 5 -19.14 -11.50 -5.90
CA THR A 5 -20.31 -10.60 -5.81
C THR A 5 -19.93 -9.14 -5.58
N SER A 6 -18.73 -8.90 -5.08
CA SER A 6 -18.22 -7.54 -4.80
C SER A 6 -16.72 -7.49 -5.07
N ILE A 7 -16.21 -6.34 -5.44
CA ILE A 7 -14.78 -6.06 -5.61
C ILE A 7 -14.44 -4.71 -4.99
N VAL A 8 -13.27 -4.62 -4.36
CA VAL A 8 -12.68 -3.34 -3.97
C VAL A 8 -11.35 -3.20 -4.71
N ASP A 9 -11.30 -2.27 -5.65
CA ASP A 9 -10.17 -2.10 -6.55
C ASP A 9 -9.26 -0.95 -6.10
N HIS A 10 -7.98 -1.06 -6.39
CA HIS A 10 -7.04 0.05 -6.20
C HIS A 10 -7.18 1.03 -7.36
N MET A 11 -7.49 2.28 -7.05
CA MET A 11 -7.44 3.33 -8.06
C MET A 11 -5.99 3.47 -8.53
N ALA A 12 -5.78 3.48 -9.86
CA ALA A 12 -4.48 3.69 -10.46
C ALA A 12 -4.00 5.13 -10.26
N PHE A 13 -2.74 5.35 -10.59
CA PHE A 13 -2.14 6.67 -10.54
C PHE A 13 -2.77 7.58 -11.61
N GLY A 14 -3.05 8.80 -11.22
CA GLY A 14 -3.35 9.87 -12.15
C GLY A 14 -2.07 10.59 -12.61
N PRO A 15 -2.20 11.73 -13.29
CA PRO A 15 -1.07 12.62 -13.54
C PRO A 15 -0.31 12.96 -12.27
N ALA A 16 1.01 13.16 -12.36
CA ALA A 16 1.82 13.52 -11.20
C ALA A 16 1.24 14.76 -10.49
N GLY A 17 1.05 14.65 -9.17
CA GLY A 17 0.48 15.72 -8.36
C GLY A 17 -1.03 15.89 -8.44
N CYS A 18 -1.77 14.98 -9.11
CA CYS A 18 -3.23 15.08 -9.15
C CYS A 18 -3.87 14.85 -7.77
N PRO A 19 -5.03 15.45 -7.51
CA PRO A 19 -5.79 15.22 -6.30
C PRO A 19 -6.43 13.82 -6.28
N LEU A 20 -6.80 13.33 -5.10
CA LEU A 20 -7.45 12.02 -4.94
C LEU A 20 -8.82 11.98 -5.63
N HIS A 21 -9.56 13.07 -5.61
CA HIS A 21 -10.84 13.18 -6.31
C HIS A 21 -10.72 12.99 -7.84
N HIS A 22 -9.59 13.36 -8.45
CA HIS A 22 -9.37 13.06 -9.86
C HIS A 22 -9.37 11.54 -10.10
N GLN A 23 -8.66 10.78 -9.27
CA GLN A 23 -8.63 9.32 -9.37
C GLN A 23 -10.04 8.72 -9.19
N LEU A 24 -10.78 9.20 -8.18
CA LEU A 24 -12.12 8.70 -7.88
C LEU A 24 -13.07 8.92 -9.06
N ASN A 25 -13.09 10.12 -9.63
CA ASN A 25 -13.94 10.46 -10.78
C ASN A 25 -13.61 9.61 -12.01
N GLU A 26 -12.33 9.41 -12.32
CA GLU A 26 -11.90 8.55 -13.43
C GLU A 26 -12.37 7.11 -13.25
N TYR A 27 -12.22 6.56 -12.03
CA TYR A 27 -12.59 5.17 -11.75
C TYR A 27 -14.10 4.95 -11.71
N HIS A 28 -14.89 5.91 -11.22
CA HIS A 28 -16.33 5.88 -11.39
C HIS A 28 -16.72 5.89 -12.88
N GLY A 29 -16.11 6.75 -13.68
CA GLY A 29 -16.35 6.77 -15.15
C GLY A 29 -16.01 5.45 -15.86
N LEU A 30 -15.08 4.66 -15.30
CA LEU A 30 -14.75 3.32 -15.81
C LEU A 30 -15.73 2.24 -15.35
N ALA A 31 -16.28 2.36 -14.13
CA ALA A 31 -17.10 1.33 -13.50
C ALA A 31 -18.62 1.55 -13.68
N ASP A 32 -19.09 2.80 -13.64
CA ASP A 32 -20.51 3.15 -13.69
C ASP A 32 -21.18 2.63 -14.97
N HIS A 33 -22.33 1.98 -14.79
CA HIS A 33 -23.12 1.34 -15.83
C HIS A 33 -22.38 0.21 -16.61
N LYS A 34 -21.21 -0.22 -16.15
CA LYS A 34 -20.43 -1.32 -16.75
C LYS A 34 -20.19 -2.46 -15.79
N ALA A 35 -19.99 -2.17 -14.50
CA ALA A 35 -19.86 -3.18 -13.47
C ALA A 35 -21.17 -3.93 -13.31
N VAL A 36 -21.07 -5.27 -13.26
CA VAL A 36 -22.24 -6.18 -13.06
C VAL A 36 -22.28 -6.76 -11.66
N ILE A 37 -21.37 -6.35 -10.80
CA ILE A 37 -21.26 -6.70 -9.40
C ILE A 37 -21.04 -5.43 -8.58
N ASP A 38 -21.22 -5.48 -7.28
CA ASP A 38 -20.90 -4.36 -6.39
C ASP A 38 -19.42 -4.03 -6.45
N TYR A 39 -19.08 -2.75 -6.44
CA TYR A 39 -17.70 -2.30 -6.45
C TYR A 39 -17.45 -1.17 -5.46
N GLY A 40 -16.22 -1.07 -5.01
CA GLY A 40 -15.69 0.02 -4.21
C GLY A 40 -14.22 0.26 -4.56
N PHE A 41 -13.61 1.25 -3.94
CA PHE A 41 -12.25 1.64 -4.26
C PHE A 41 -11.36 1.78 -3.04
N HIS A 42 -10.06 1.52 -3.24
CA HIS A 42 -8.98 2.02 -2.40
C HIS A 42 -8.37 3.25 -3.07
N GLY A 43 -8.26 4.36 -2.35
CA GLY A 43 -7.49 5.52 -2.81
C GLY A 43 -6.01 5.19 -2.97
N THR A 44 -5.27 5.97 -3.76
CA THR A 44 -3.81 5.79 -3.90
C THR A 44 -3.08 7.11 -3.69
N CYS A 45 -2.28 7.19 -2.60
CA CYS A 45 -1.42 8.33 -2.36
C CYS A 45 -0.17 8.26 -3.22
N GLN A 46 0.04 9.28 -4.08
CA GLN A 46 1.25 9.46 -4.88
C GLN A 46 2.22 10.47 -4.26
N HIS A 47 1.72 11.32 -3.39
CA HIS A 47 2.44 12.33 -2.62
C HIS A 47 1.62 12.69 -1.38
N VAL A 48 2.23 13.37 -0.43
CA VAL A 48 1.58 13.81 0.81
C VAL A 48 1.84 15.30 1.00
N ASN A 49 0.76 16.04 1.15
CA ASN A 49 0.74 17.46 1.51
C ASN A 49 -0.58 17.74 2.25
N GLU A 50 -0.78 18.97 2.70
CA GLU A 50 -1.98 19.35 3.44
C GLU A 50 -3.27 19.17 2.62
N GLU A 51 -3.22 19.42 1.31
CA GLU A 51 -4.37 19.25 0.41
C GLU A 51 -4.79 17.77 0.34
N ILE A 52 -3.85 16.87 0.08
CA ILE A 52 -4.11 15.42 0.05
C ILE A 52 -4.64 14.91 1.39
N LEU A 53 -4.08 15.38 2.52
CA LEU A 53 -4.57 14.99 3.84
C LEU A 53 -6.01 15.46 4.11
N ASN A 54 -6.40 16.60 3.58
CA ASN A 54 -7.79 17.08 3.66
C ASN A 54 -8.71 16.26 2.74
N GLU A 55 -8.28 15.95 1.52
CA GLU A 55 -9.05 15.10 0.60
C GLU A 55 -9.30 13.69 1.13
N LEU A 56 -8.43 13.12 1.99
CA LEU A 56 -8.70 11.84 2.64
C LEU A 56 -10.01 11.85 3.44
N GLU A 57 -10.37 13.00 4.04
CA GLU A 57 -11.65 13.13 4.75
C GLU A 57 -12.85 13.11 3.79
N ASP A 58 -12.74 13.76 2.65
CA ASP A 58 -13.80 13.75 1.64
C ASP A 58 -13.92 12.38 0.98
N MET A 59 -12.80 11.71 0.68
CA MET A 59 -12.80 10.32 0.21
C MET A 59 -13.54 9.38 1.17
N MET A 60 -13.38 9.56 2.49
CA MET A 60 -14.14 8.78 3.49
C MET A 60 -15.64 9.03 3.39
N LYS A 61 -16.07 10.28 3.19
CA LYS A 61 -17.49 10.64 3.00
C LYS A 61 -18.06 10.05 1.71
N ASP A 62 -17.22 9.96 0.67
CA ASP A 62 -17.58 9.37 -0.62
C ASP A 62 -17.51 7.83 -0.64
N GLY A 63 -17.32 7.20 0.52
CA GLY A 63 -17.35 5.74 0.67
C GLY A 63 -16.03 5.03 0.35
N VAL A 64 -14.91 5.74 0.32
CA VAL A 64 -13.56 5.18 0.14
C VAL A 64 -12.79 5.18 1.47
N PRO A 65 -12.95 4.13 2.32
CA PRO A 65 -12.44 4.14 3.70
C PRO A 65 -10.97 3.70 3.82
N SER A 66 -10.28 3.55 2.72
CA SER A 66 -8.91 3.05 2.70
C SER A 66 -8.07 3.72 1.62
N VAL A 67 -6.78 3.84 1.90
CA VAL A 67 -5.81 4.44 0.99
C VAL A 67 -4.58 3.56 0.87
N LYS A 68 -4.06 3.41 -0.35
CA LYS A 68 -2.83 2.68 -0.65
C LYS A 68 -1.63 3.61 -0.65
N VAL A 69 -0.56 3.15 0.00
CA VAL A 69 0.75 3.81 0.06
C VAL A 69 1.83 2.84 -0.41
N TYR A 70 2.81 3.35 -1.14
CA TYR A 70 3.95 2.59 -1.63
C TYR A 70 5.24 3.08 -0.97
N LEU A 71 6.08 2.15 -0.52
CA LEU A 71 7.41 2.46 0.03
C LEU A 71 8.52 2.31 -1.00
N THR A 72 8.19 1.90 -2.21
CA THR A 72 9.12 1.81 -3.35
C THR A 72 8.49 2.40 -4.60
N TYR A 73 9.22 2.41 -5.71
CA TYR A 73 8.88 3.06 -6.98
C TYR A 73 9.09 4.59 -6.96
N ASP A 74 8.84 5.25 -8.09
CA ASP A 74 9.07 6.69 -8.27
C ASP A 74 8.07 7.55 -7.47
N PHE A 75 6.92 6.98 -7.12
CA PHE A 75 5.86 7.58 -6.32
C PHE A 75 5.85 7.10 -4.86
N LYS A 76 6.98 6.59 -4.37
CA LYS A 76 7.11 6.20 -2.96
C LYS A 76 6.88 7.37 -2.01
N ILE A 77 6.25 7.09 -0.90
CA ILE A 77 6.09 8.02 0.21
C ILE A 77 7.20 7.75 1.24
N ASP A 78 7.80 8.81 1.76
CA ASP A 78 8.78 8.73 2.84
C ASP A 78 8.13 8.52 4.21
N ASP A 79 8.96 8.28 5.23
CA ASP A 79 8.48 7.94 6.55
C ASP A 79 7.68 9.08 7.22
N ASP A 80 7.99 10.35 6.90
CA ASP A 80 7.24 11.50 7.39
C ASP A 80 5.83 11.51 6.78
N GLY A 81 5.72 11.39 5.46
CA GLY A 81 4.43 11.29 4.77
C GLY A 81 3.62 10.08 5.21
N VAL A 82 4.27 8.91 5.39
CA VAL A 82 3.62 7.71 5.93
C VAL A 82 3.02 7.98 7.31
N LEU A 83 3.77 8.62 8.20
CA LEU A 83 3.29 8.92 9.56
C LEU A 83 2.11 9.91 9.53
N GLN A 84 2.13 10.91 8.65
CA GLN A 84 1.03 11.86 8.47
C GLN A 84 -0.24 11.15 7.98
N VAL A 85 -0.15 10.30 6.94
CA VAL A 85 -1.28 9.51 6.43
C VAL A 85 -1.83 8.58 7.49
N LEU A 86 -0.97 7.84 8.22
CA LEU A 86 -1.40 6.94 9.29
C LEU A 86 -2.18 7.67 10.38
N LYS A 87 -1.70 8.84 10.82
CA LYS A 87 -2.40 9.65 11.83
C LYS A 87 -3.75 10.14 11.32
N LYS A 88 -3.80 10.67 10.09
CA LYS A 88 -5.04 11.17 9.50
C LYS A 88 -6.05 10.04 9.30
N MET A 89 -5.65 8.93 8.69
CA MET A 89 -6.54 7.78 8.47
C MET A 89 -7.06 7.19 9.79
N LYS A 90 -6.22 7.11 10.81
CA LYS A 90 -6.68 6.70 12.15
C LYS A 90 -7.75 7.64 12.71
N GLN A 91 -7.57 8.96 12.61
CA GLN A 91 -8.56 9.94 13.07
C GLN A 91 -9.90 9.78 12.35
N LEU A 92 -9.86 9.44 11.06
CA LEU A 92 -11.03 9.25 10.22
C LEU A 92 -11.69 7.86 10.39
N GLY A 93 -11.05 6.92 11.10
CA GLY A 93 -11.52 5.54 11.22
C GLY A 93 -11.26 4.68 10.00
N GLY A 94 -10.35 5.12 9.13
CA GLY A 94 -9.96 4.42 7.91
C GLY A 94 -8.76 3.49 8.08
N VAL A 95 -8.35 2.83 6.98
CA VAL A 95 -7.24 1.88 6.92
C VAL A 95 -6.22 2.33 5.88
N THR A 96 -4.93 2.21 6.20
CA THR A 96 -3.86 2.45 5.24
C THR A 96 -3.26 1.13 4.77
N ALA A 97 -3.33 0.87 3.47
CA ALA A 97 -2.74 -0.30 2.83
C ALA A 97 -1.32 0.00 2.32
N PHE A 98 -0.39 -0.94 2.48
CA PHE A 98 1.02 -0.72 2.17
C PHE A 98 1.58 -1.78 1.23
N HIS A 99 2.26 -1.31 0.17
CA HIS A 99 3.25 -2.08 -0.56
C HIS A 99 4.60 -1.91 0.14
N CYS A 100 5.10 -2.96 0.76
CA CYS A 100 6.27 -2.92 1.64
C CYS A 100 7.51 -3.50 0.97
N GLU A 101 8.36 -2.65 0.41
CA GLU A 101 9.71 -3.02 -0.03
C GLU A 101 10.66 -1.85 0.26
N ASN A 102 11.89 -2.16 0.69
CA ASN A 102 12.93 -1.15 0.88
C ASN A 102 13.44 -0.65 -0.47
N HIS A 103 13.05 0.57 -0.84
CA HIS A 103 13.37 1.18 -2.13
C HIS A 103 14.88 1.21 -2.42
N ALA A 104 15.69 1.63 -1.44
CA ALA A 104 17.13 1.77 -1.64
C ALA A 104 17.80 0.43 -1.93
N VAL A 105 17.43 -0.62 -1.20
CA VAL A 105 17.91 -1.98 -1.40
C VAL A 105 17.53 -2.50 -2.78
N VAL A 106 16.24 -2.36 -3.15
CA VAL A 106 15.72 -2.79 -4.46
C VAL A 106 16.46 -2.08 -5.60
N GLN A 107 16.62 -0.76 -5.53
CA GLN A 107 17.30 0.00 -6.59
C GLN A 107 18.80 -0.36 -6.69
N PHE A 108 19.47 -0.53 -5.56
CA PHE A 108 20.88 -0.95 -5.55
C PHE A 108 21.08 -2.32 -6.21
N LEU A 109 20.29 -3.31 -5.80
CA LEU A 109 20.38 -4.67 -6.34
C LEU A 109 19.98 -4.74 -7.82
N ARG A 110 18.90 -4.03 -8.20
CA ARG A 110 18.48 -3.91 -9.59
C ARG A 110 19.56 -3.30 -10.46
N GLY A 111 20.14 -2.17 -10.04
CA GLY A 111 21.20 -1.49 -10.76
C GLY A 111 22.44 -2.38 -10.94
N LYS A 112 22.86 -3.09 -9.88
CA LYS A 112 23.97 -4.06 -9.92
C LYS A 112 23.67 -5.17 -10.94
N LEU A 113 22.53 -5.84 -10.84
CA LEU A 113 22.16 -6.94 -11.73
C LEU A 113 22.12 -6.50 -13.20
N VAL A 114 21.54 -5.34 -13.49
CA VAL A 114 21.50 -4.78 -14.85
C VAL A 114 22.91 -4.48 -15.37
N SER A 115 23.79 -3.90 -14.55
CA SER A 115 25.18 -3.60 -14.95
C SER A 115 26.02 -4.86 -15.24
N GLU A 116 25.62 -5.99 -14.65
CA GLU A 116 26.23 -7.31 -14.88
C GLU A 116 25.60 -8.05 -16.08
N GLY A 117 24.66 -7.43 -16.81
CA GLY A 117 23.95 -8.03 -17.96
C GLY A 117 22.82 -9.00 -17.54
N ASN A 118 22.44 -9.05 -16.28
CA ASN A 118 21.43 -9.91 -15.71
C ASN A 118 20.02 -9.30 -15.88
N THR A 119 19.40 -9.47 -17.05
CA THR A 119 18.12 -8.83 -17.43
C THR A 119 16.94 -9.80 -17.59
N ALA A 120 17.15 -11.12 -17.46
CA ALA A 120 16.07 -12.11 -17.53
C ALA A 120 15.07 -11.94 -16.38
N PRO A 121 13.78 -12.34 -16.54
CA PRO A 121 12.73 -12.14 -15.55
C PRO A 121 13.05 -12.63 -14.14
N ILE A 122 13.82 -13.69 -13.98
CA ILE A 122 14.23 -14.22 -12.67
C ILE A 122 15.01 -13.19 -11.83
N TYR A 123 15.70 -12.25 -12.47
CA TYR A 123 16.47 -11.22 -11.77
C TYR A 123 15.58 -10.13 -11.18
N HIS A 124 14.34 -10.04 -11.61
CA HIS A 124 13.35 -9.22 -10.90
C HIS A 124 13.17 -9.71 -9.46
N ALA A 125 12.94 -11.00 -9.27
CA ALA A 125 12.83 -11.58 -7.93
C ALA A 125 14.15 -11.45 -7.14
N LYS A 126 15.31 -11.70 -7.78
CA LYS A 126 16.62 -11.57 -7.15
C LYS A 126 16.97 -10.14 -6.69
N SER A 127 16.37 -9.12 -7.28
CA SER A 127 16.52 -7.73 -6.86
C SER A 127 15.64 -7.37 -5.65
N ARG A 128 14.76 -8.27 -5.23
CA ARG A 128 13.80 -8.10 -4.13
C ARG A 128 13.92 -9.23 -3.11
N PRO A 129 15.02 -9.26 -2.33
CA PRO A 129 15.20 -10.31 -1.32
C PRO A 129 14.17 -10.16 -0.20
N ASN A 130 13.80 -11.26 0.46
CA ASN A 130 12.87 -11.30 1.58
C ASN A 130 13.14 -10.21 2.63
N LEU A 131 14.42 -9.94 2.93
CA LEU A 131 14.79 -8.92 3.92
C LEU A 131 14.45 -7.49 3.49
N ALA A 132 14.33 -7.21 2.19
CA ALA A 132 13.86 -5.89 1.72
C ALA A 132 12.36 -5.69 2.00
N GLU A 133 11.55 -6.74 1.91
CA GLU A 133 10.14 -6.71 2.32
C GLU A 133 10.04 -6.68 3.85
N ALA A 134 10.73 -7.55 4.55
CA ALA A 134 10.63 -7.69 6.00
C ALA A 134 11.05 -6.41 6.76
N GLU A 135 12.09 -5.73 6.29
CA GLU A 135 12.52 -4.42 6.84
C GLU A 135 11.39 -3.39 6.67
N ALA A 136 10.85 -3.28 5.45
CA ALA A 136 9.78 -2.32 5.16
C ALA A 136 8.50 -2.62 5.94
N VAL A 137 8.11 -3.88 6.09
CA VAL A 137 6.98 -4.31 6.94
C VAL A 137 7.22 -3.88 8.39
N ARG A 138 8.38 -4.20 8.95
CA ARG A 138 8.72 -3.85 10.34
C ARG A 138 8.70 -2.34 10.56
N ARG A 139 9.22 -1.58 9.63
CA ARG A 139 9.21 -0.11 9.66
C ARG A 139 7.78 0.45 9.65
N VAL A 140 6.90 -0.04 8.78
CA VAL A 140 5.48 0.36 8.77
C VAL A 140 4.82 0.06 10.10
N LEU A 141 5.06 -1.12 10.69
CA LEU A 141 4.48 -1.49 11.97
C LEU A 141 4.94 -0.56 13.12
N TYR A 142 6.20 -0.14 13.11
CA TYR A 142 6.69 0.86 14.07
C TYR A 142 6.04 2.24 13.85
N LEU A 143 5.92 2.69 12.59
CA LEU A 143 5.24 3.95 12.28
C LEU A 143 3.76 3.91 12.67
N ALA A 144 3.08 2.79 12.45
CA ALA A 144 1.69 2.58 12.89
C ALA A 144 1.56 2.65 14.43
N LYS A 145 2.50 2.04 15.16
CA LYS A 145 2.56 2.13 16.62
C LYS A 145 2.77 3.57 17.10
N LEU A 146 3.70 4.31 16.47
CA LEU A 146 3.92 5.74 16.73
C LEU A 146 2.70 6.61 16.41
N ALA A 147 1.92 6.23 15.40
CA ALA A 147 0.64 6.87 15.09
C ALA A 147 -0.48 6.47 16.08
N GLY A 148 -0.16 5.74 17.16
CA GLY A 148 -1.08 5.30 18.19
C GLY A 148 -1.85 4.03 17.84
N ASP A 149 -1.21 3.03 17.26
CA ASP A 149 -1.77 1.78 16.74
C ASP A 149 -2.78 2.03 15.59
N ALA A 150 -2.37 2.85 14.61
CA ALA A 150 -3.16 3.14 13.43
C ALA A 150 -3.43 1.86 12.61
N PRO A 151 -4.65 1.68 12.06
CA PRO A 151 -4.97 0.51 11.26
C PRO A 151 -4.10 0.42 9.99
N VAL A 152 -3.43 -0.71 9.81
CA VAL A 152 -2.58 -0.99 8.64
C VAL A 152 -2.99 -2.30 7.97
N TYR A 153 -2.89 -2.32 6.66
CA TYR A 153 -3.11 -3.48 5.83
C TYR A 153 -1.88 -3.75 4.97
N ILE A 154 -1.14 -4.81 5.26
CA ILE A 154 0.02 -5.20 4.47
C ILE A 154 -0.46 -6.07 3.32
N VAL A 155 -0.40 -5.55 2.10
CA VAL A 155 -0.85 -6.26 0.90
C VAL A 155 0.19 -7.27 0.44
N HIS A 156 -0.25 -8.36 -0.21
CA HIS A 156 0.59 -9.37 -0.87
C HIS A 156 1.87 -9.74 -0.10
N LEU A 157 1.78 -9.91 1.22
CA LEU A 157 2.88 -10.38 2.06
C LEU A 157 3.42 -11.71 1.53
N SER A 158 4.71 -11.77 1.21
CA SER A 158 5.27 -12.84 0.38
C SER A 158 6.31 -13.71 1.07
N CYS A 159 6.82 -13.32 2.25
CA CYS A 159 7.92 -14.04 2.88
C CYS A 159 7.71 -14.30 4.37
N LYS A 160 8.41 -15.34 4.87
CA LYS A 160 8.36 -15.77 6.26
C LYS A 160 8.81 -14.66 7.22
N GLU A 161 9.88 -13.96 6.88
CA GLU A 161 10.48 -12.92 7.71
C GLU A 161 9.51 -11.75 7.94
N SER A 162 8.72 -11.41 6.93
CA SER A 162 7.64 -10.43 7.04
C SER A 162 6.52 -10.91 7.95
N LEU A 163 6.13 -12.19 7.83
CA LEU A 163 5.12 -12.78 8.71
C LEU A 163 5.58 -12.79 10.17
N GLU A 164 6.84 -13.12 10.43
CA GLU A 164 7.38 -13.08 11.79
C GLU A 164 7.36 -11.64 12.38
N ALA A 165 7.69 -10.61 11.56
CA ALA A 165 7.57 -9.22 11.99
C ALA A 165 6.13 -8.85 12.41
N VAL A 166 5.13 -9.33 11.66
CA VAL A 166 3.71 -9.14 12.01
C VAL A 166 3.34 -9.86 13.32
N LYS A 167 3.79 -11.11 13.50
CA LYS A 167 3.54 -11.88 14.72
C LYS A 167 4.16 -11.21 15.95
N GLU A 168 5.41 -10.73 15.84
CA GLU A 168 6.10 -10.00 16.90
C GLU A 168 5.32 -8.73 17.29
N ALA A 169 4.92 -7.90 16.32
CA ALA A 169 4.16 -6.68 16.58
C ALA A 169 2.82 -6.98 17.27
N ARG A 170 2.11 -8.04 16.85
CA ARG A 170 0.88 -8.48 17.51
C ARG A 170 1.13 -8.98 18.94
N ALA A 171 2.22 -9.72 19.17
CA ALA A 171 2.61 -10.18 20.50
C ALA A 171 2.97 -9.01 21.43
N GLU A 172 3.50 -7.92 20.88
CA GLU A 172 3.75 -6.65 21.59
C GLU A 172 2.49 -5.79 21.80
N GLY A 173 1.33 -6.26 21.39
CA GLY A 173 0.03 -5.65 21.68
C GLY A 173 -0.55 -4.78 20.56
N GLN A 174 0.06 -4.69 19.37
CA GLN A 174 -0.57 -4.05 18.23
C GLN A 174 -1.74 -4.90 17.72
N LYS A 175 -2.93 -4.33 17.64
CA LYS A 175 -4.17 -5.04 17.32
C LYS A 175 -4.70 -4.77 15.91
N ASN A 176 -4.37 -3.60 15.36
CA ASN A 176 -4.93 -3.10 14.12
C ASN A 176 -4.05 -3.42 12.90
N ILE A 177 -3.54 -4.66 12.82
CA ILE A 177 -2.71 -5.14 11.72
C ILE A 177 -3.48 -6.17 10.91
N PHE A 178 -3.69 -5.89 9.64
CA PHE A 178 -4.28 -6.80 8.66
C PHE A 178 -3.23 -7.18 7.61
N VAL A 179 -3.27 -8.41 7.13
CA VAL A 179 -2.33 -8.91 6.12
C VAL A 179 -3.05 -9.80 5.13
N GLU A 180 -2.59 -9.77 3.89
CA GLU A 180 -3.00 -10.71 2.85
C GLU A 180 -1.80 -11.29 2.13
N THR A 181 -1.99 -12.43 1.49
CA THR A 181 -1.05 -13.01 0.54
C THR A 181 -1.77 -13.30 -0.77
N CYS A 182 -1.02 -13.58 -1.82
CA CYS A 182 -1.58 -13.95 -3.11
C CYS A 182 -1.61 -15.45 -3.27
N THR A 183 -2.64 -15.99 -3.93
CA THR A 183 -2.78 -17.45 -4.17
C THR A 183 -1.60 -18.05 -4.92
N GLN A 184 -0.95 -17.28 -5.81
CA GLN A 184 0.24 -17.71 -6.55
C GLN A 184 1.51 -17.82 -5.70
N TYR A 185 1.49 -17.42 -4.43
CA TYR A 185 2.62 -17.57 -3.50
C TYR A 185 2.53 -18.85 -2.66
N LEU A 186 1.40 -19.55 -2.75
CA LEU A 186 1.12 -20.82 -2.10
C LEU A 186 1.30 -21.98 -3.08
#